data_0a1d89bc7e4847863d244757f3532aab
#
_entry.id   0a1d89bc7e4847863d244757f3532aab
#
_cell.length_a   1.000
_cell.length_b   1.000
_cell.length_c   1.000
_cell.angle_alpha   90.00
_cell.angle_beta   90.00
_cell.angle_gamma   90.00
#
_symmetry.space_group_name_H-M   'P 1'
#
loop_
_entity.id
_entity.type
_entity.pdbx_description
1 polymer ?
#
loop_
_entity_poly.entity_id
_entity_poly.type
_entity_poly.pdbx_seq_one_letter_code
_entity_poly.pdbx_strand_id
1 'polypeptide(L)'
;KDIKLQADLDSEKIIHEILTNAFSYPILSEESYKISDEEKKGIYWIVDPLDGSLNFSQNIPLCCISIALYENNKPLSGVIYDFNRDEMFSGIVGVGAWLNDKKIIPSDNIKDKSQAILATGFSSYMNYDKDGLMEFISNIQEFKKIRLLGSAALSLAYVACGRIDAYYEKDIAIWDVAAGIAILESLGNITYSFFQNELKCLIRVENKLKEKNDIRAN
;
A
#
# COMPACT_ATOMS: atom_id res chain seq x y z
N LYS A 1 0.50 -12.15 14.76
CA LYS A 1 1.54 -11.50 15.60
C LYS A 1 2.65 -11.12 14.65
N ASP A 2 2.89 -9.83 14.49
CA ASP A 2 3.95 -9.33 13.62
C ASP A 2 5.31 -9.75 14.16
N ILE A 3 6.22 -10.09 13.25
CA ILE A 3 7.59 -10.46 13.58
C ILE A 3 8.41 -9.17 13.53
N LYS A 4 8.94 -8.80 14.69
CA LYS A 4 9.86 -7.67 14.81
C LYS A 4 11.29 -8.18 14.69
N LEU A 5 12.00 -7.73 13.68
CA LEU A 5 13.38 -8.11 13.41
C LEU A 5 14.34 -6.97 13.78
N GLN A 6 15.61 -7.31 13.99
CA GLN A 6 16.64 -6.28 14.16
C GLN A 6 16.76 -5.38 12.92
N ALA A 7 16.51 -5.93 11.74
CA ALA A 7 16.54 -5.20 10.49
C ALA A 7 15.49 -4.07 10.42
N ASP A 8 14.27 -4.28 10.98
CA ASP A 8 13.23 -3.24 11.05
C ASP A 8 13.73 -2.04 11.87
N LEU A 9 14.30 -2.32 13.05
CA LEU A 9 14.82 -1.28 13.95
C LEU A 9 16.01 -0.52 13.36
N ASP A 10 16.92 -1.22 12.71
CA ASP A 10 18.12 -0.62 12.09
C ASP A 10 17.71 0.25 10.89
N SER A 11 16.77 -0.23 10.07
CA SER A 11 16.19 0.52 8.96
C SER A 11 15.45 1.76 9.46
N GLU A 12 14.57 1.61 10.48
CA GLU A 12 13.84 2.74 11.06
C GLU A 12 14.79 3.83 11.56
N LYS A 13 15.86 3.45 12.27
CA LYS A 13 16.84 4.39 12.78
C LYS A 13 17.51 5.20 11.66
N ILE A 14 17.93 4.53 10.59
CA ILE A 14 18.59 5.18 9.44
C ILE A 14 17.60 6.15 8.76
N ILE A 15 16.37 5.71 8.51
CA ILE A 15 15.33 6.53 7.88
C ILE A 15 15.02 7.75 8.75
N HIS A 16 14.86 7.55 10.06
CA HIS A 16 14.61 8.62 11.01
C HIS A 16 15.73 9.66 11.00
N GLU A 17 16.99 9.24 11.06
CA GLU A 17 18.15 10.14 11.01
C GLU A 17 18.17 10.97 9.71
N ILE A 18 17.91 10.35 8.57
CA ILE A 18 17.88 11.03 7.26
C ILE A 18 16.74 12.05 7.21
N LEU A 19 15.51 11.64 7.58
CA LEU A 19 14.35 12.51 7.51
C LEU A 19 14.42 13.69 8.46
N THR A 20 14.85 13.48 9.71
CA THR A 20 14.96 14.55 10.72
C THR A 20 16.09 15.54 10.43
N ASN A 21 17.16 15.09 9.79
CA ASN A 21 18.24 15.98 9.33
C ASN A 21 17.81 16.87 8.14
N ALA A 22 16.87 16.38 7.32
CA ALA A 22 16.40 17.12 6.15
C ALA A 22 15.17 18.00 6.46
N PHE A 23 14.26 17.53 7.33
CA PHE A 23 12.98 18.18 7.61
C PHE A 23 12.56 17.99 9.06
N SER A 24 12.03 19.07 9.68
CA SER A 24 11.55 19.03 11.07
C SER A 24 10.08 18.61 11.16
N TYR A 25 9.68 17.57 10.42
CA TYR A 25 8.31 17.05 10.45
C TYR A 25 8.20 15.84 11.39
N PRO A 26 7.07 15.68 12.12
CA PRO A 26 6.81 14.49 12.91
C PRO A 26 6.85 13.22 12.06
N ILE A 27 7.23 12.09 12.67
CA ILE A 27 7.28 10.78 12.00
C ILE A 27 6.36 9.82 12.73
N LEU A 28 5.38 9.27 12.01
CA LEU A 28 4.61 8.09 12.40
C LEU A 28 5.27 6.86 11.77
N SER A 29 5.71 5.92 12.59
CA SER A 29 6.37 4.70 12.10
C SER A 29 5.84 3.47 12.82
N GLU A 30 5.95 2.32 12.16
CA GLU A 30 5.47 1.04 12.67
C GLU A 30 6.10 0.71 14.02
N GLU A 31 7.43 0.81 14.13
CA GLU A 31 8.18 0.21 15.21
C GLU A 31 8.20 1.04 16.50
N SER A 32 8.43 2.34 16.40
CA SER A 32 8.75 3.14 17.58
C SER A 32 8.07 4.51 17.64
N TYR A 33 7.84 5.16 16.51
CA TYR A 33 7.45 6.57 16.50
C TYR A 33 5.95 6.75 16.35
N LYS A 34 5.34 7.40 17.34
CA LYS A 34 3.92 7.77 17.34
C LYS A 34 3.80 9.29 17.32
N ILE A 35 2.74 9.78 16.71
CA ILE A 35 2.39 11.19 16.66
C ILE A 35 1.00 11.43 17.23
N SER A 36 0.77 12.60 17.77
CA SER A 36 -0.52 13.05 18.29
C SER A 36 -1.48 13.41 17.15
N ASP A 37 -2.78 13.47 17.45
CA ASP A 37 -3.77 13.92 16.47
C ASP A 37 -3.60 15.41 16.08
N GLU A 38 -2.98 16.22 16.95
CA GLU A 38 -2.64 17.62 16.62
C GLU A 38 -1.50 17.67 15.57
N GLU A 39 -0.48 16.82 15.71
CA GLU A 39 0.62 16.73 14.74
C GLU A 39 0.13 16.27 13.37
N LYS A 40 -0.89 15.42 13.31
CA LYS A 40 -1.52 14.97 12.04
C LYS A 40 -2.25 16.08 11.28
N LYS A 41 -2.56 17.21 11.93
CA LYS A 41 -3.11 18.40 11.26
C LYS A 41 -2.09 19.19 10.47
N GLY A 42 -0.79 18.94 10.67
CA GLY A 42 0.30 19.52 9.90
C GLY A 42 0.84 18.55 8.84
N ILE A 43 2.10 18.79 8.47
CA ILE A 43 2.87 17.89 7.59
C ILE A 43 3.58 16.86 8.48
N TYR A 44 3.52 15.58 8.10
CA TYR A 44 4.18 14.49 8.81
C TYR A 44 4.53 13.33 7.89
N TRP A 45 5.52 12.55 8.30
CA TRP A 45 5.91 11.33 7.62
C TRP A 45 5.14 10.13 8.15
N ILE A 46 4.86 9.16 7.27
CA ILE A 46 4.39 7.82 7.62
C ILE A 46 5.40 6.83 7.04
N VAL A 47 5.96 5.98 7.91
CA VAL A 47 7.08 5.09 7.56
C VAL A 47 6.77 3.67 7.96
N ASP A 48 6.93 2.75 7.03
CA ASP A 48 7.17 1.33 7.28
C ASP A 48 8.62 1.04 6.89
N PRO A 49 9.50 0.75 7.86
CA PRO A 49 10.91 0.55 7.60
C PRO A 49 11.23 -0.75 6.88
N LEU A 50 10.33 -1.76 6.93
CA LEU A 50 10.49 -3.05 6.26
C LEU A 50 9.13 -3.75 6.09
N ASP A 51 8.31 -3.31 5.14
CA ASP A 51 7.08 -4.03 4.77
C ASP A 51 7.42 -5.42 4.22
N GLY A 52 6.80 -6.44 4.81
CA GLY A 52 7.10 -7.83 4.51
C GLY A 52 8.22 -8.43 5.36
N SER A 53 8.34 -8.08 6.64
CA SER A 53 9.37 -8.58 7.58
C SER A 53 9.42 -10.11 7.66
N LEU A 54 8.27 -10.80 7.58
CA LEU A 54 8.24 -12.26 7.51
C LEU A 54 8.91 -12.80 6.24
N ASN A 55 8.62 -12.19 5.09
CA ASN A 55 9.26 -12.54 3.83
C ASN A 55 10.77 -12.34 3.92
N PHE A 56 11.20 -11.18 4.43
CA PHE A 56 12.61 -10.87 4.64
C PHE A 56 13.29 -11.95 5.50
N SER A 57 12.71 -12.35 6.63
CA SER A 57 13.26 -13.37 7.54
C SER A 57 13.41 -14.74 6.89
N GLN A 58 12.61 -15.04 5.87
CA GLN A 58 12.63 -16.29 5.11
C GLN A 58 13.38 -16.20 3.78
N ASN A 59 14.07 -15.09 3.51
CA ASN A 59 14.73 -14.80 2.22
C ASN A 59 13.78 -14.88 1.01
N ILE A 60 12.50 -14.56 1.22
CA ILE A 60 11.53 -14.39 0.12
C ILE A 60 11.67 -12.95 -0.40
N PRO A 61 12.02 -12.73 -1.68
CA PRO A 61 12.35 -11.40 -2.21
C PRO A 61 11.08 -10.57 -2.51
N LEU A 62 10.19 -10.45 -1.52
CA LEU A 62 8.94 -9.70 -1.56
C LEU A 62 8.81 -8.86 -0.28
N CYS A 63 9.70 -7.89 -0.14
CA CYS A 63 9.76 -6.93 0.95
C CYS A 63 10.33 -5.61 0.44
N CYS A 64 9.98 -4.51 1.08
CA CYS A 64 10.36 -3.17 0.64
C CYS A 64 10.41 -2.18 1.81
N ILE A 65 10.89 -0.96 1.53
CA ILE A 65 10.77 0.21 2.40
C ILE A 65 9.60 1.05 1.86
N SER A 66 8.74 1.55 2.76
CA SER A 66 7.58 2.37 2.43
C SER A 66 7.62 3.70 3.21
N ILE A 67 7.65 4.83 2.50
CA ILE A 67 7.72 6.17 3.10
C ILE A 67 6.72 7.08 2.40
N ALA A 68 5.87 7.75 3.18
CA ALA A 68 4.89 8.71 2.69
C ALA A 68 5.00 10.05 3.41
N LEU A 69 4.68 11.12 2.71
CA LEU A 69 4.48 12.46 3.26
C LEU A 69 3.00 12.80 3.19
N TYR A 70 2.44 13.22 4.30
CA TYR A 70 1.03 13.56 4.45
C TYR A 70 0.89 14.96 5.02
N GLU A 71 -0.22 15.63 4.71
CA GLU A 71 -0.66 16.89 5.32
C GLU A 71 -2.16 16.80 5.60
N ASN A 72 -2.57 17.11 6.84
CA ASN A 72 -4.00 17.07 7.23
C ASN A 72 -4.67 15.73 6.88
N ASN A 73 -4.01 14.61 7.14
CA ASN A 73 -4.43 13.25 6.80
C ASN A 73 -4.63 13.00 5.28
N LYS A 74 -4.05 13.83 4.42
CA LYS A 74 -4.09 13.64 2.96
C LYS A 74 -2.68 13.36 2.43
N PRO A 75 -2.54 12.45 1.48
CA PRO A 75 -1.24 12.17 0.88
C PRO A 75 -0.73 13.35 0.06
N LEU A 76 0.55 13.65 0.17
CA LEU A 76 1.29 14.57 -0.69
C LEU A 76 2.22 13.83 -1.63
N SER A 77 2.96 12.86 -1.09
CA SER A 77 3.87 12.01 -1.87
C SER A 77 4.11 10.67 -1.20
N GLY A 78 4.59 9.70 -1.98
CA GLY A 78 4.96 8.39 -1.47
C GLY A 78 6.11 7.78 -2.26
N VAL A 79 6.92 6.98 -1.58
CA VAL A 79 8.01 6.20 -2.14
C VAL A 79 7.95 4.79 -1.58
N ILE A 80 8.05 3.79 -2.47
CA ILE A 80 8.20 2.38 -2.13
C ILE A 80 9.45 1.88 -2.85
N TYR A 81 10.43 1.36 -2.08
CA TYR A 81 11.68 0.86 -2.65
C TYR A 81 11.81 -0.65 -2.45
N ASP A 82 11.63 -1.39 -3.55
CA ASP A 82 11.94 -2.82 -3.65
C ASP A 82 13.45 -2.99 -3.84
N PHE A 83 14.17 -3.15 -2.76
CA PHE A 83 15.62 -3.30 -2.78
C PHE A 83 16.09 -4.66 -3.34
N ASN A 84 15.19 -5.65 -3.49
CA ASN A 84 15.52 -6.93 -4.11
C ASN A 84 15.61 -6.82 -5.64
N ARG A 85 14.86 -5.87 -6.23
CA ARG A 85 14.79 -5.63 -7.68
C ARG A 85 15.44 -4.33 -8.11
N ASP A 86 15.90 -3.51 -7.15
CA ASP A 86 16.38 -2.14 -7.38
C ASP A 86 15.31 -1.31 -8.11
N GLU A 87 14.06 -1.40 -7.62
CA GLU A 87 12.91 -0.70 -8.18
C GLU A 87 12.36 0.30 -7.17
N MET A 88 12.42 1.58 -7.51
CA MET A 88 11.85 2.67 -6.73
C MET A 88 10.55 3.15 -7.37
N PHE A 89 9.43 2.89 -6.74
CA PHE A 89 8.14 3.45 -7.09
C PHE A 89 7.96 4.75 -6.31
N SER A 90 7.62 5.82 -7.01
CA SER A 90 7.40 7.14 -6.38
C SER A 90 6.21 7.84 -6.97
N GLY A 91 5.55 8.69 -6.20
CA GLY A 91 4.43 9.49 -6.63
C GLY A 91 4.35 10.82 -5.89
N ILE A 92 3.99 11.88 -6.62
CA ILE A 92 3.70 13.21 -6.08
C ILE A 92 2.29 13.58 -6.54
N VAL A 93 1.39 13.77 -5.59
CA VAL A 93 -0.02 14.07 -5.87
C VAL A 93 -0.13 15.35 -6.72
N GLY A 94 -0.91 15.27 -7.80
CA GLY A 94 -1.05 16.37 -8.77
C GLY A 94 0.08 16.50 -9.79
N VAL A 95 1.14 15.69 -9.72
CA VAL A 95 2.29 15.73 -10.66
C VAL A 95 2.42 14.42 -11.45
N GLY A 96 2.38 13.27 -10.77
CA GLY A 96 2.48 11.97 -11.43
C GLY A 96 3.21 10.93 -10.59
N ALA A 97 3.39 9.74 -11.16
CA ALA A 97 4.12 8.63 -10.56
C ALA A 97 5.20 8.08 -11.49
N TRP A 98 6.21 7.46 -10.89
CA TRP A 98 7.38 6.90 -11.60
C TRP A 98 7.78 5.54 -11.03
N LEU A 99 8.31 4.71 -11.90
CA LEU A 99 9.12 3.53 -11.57
C LEU A 99 10.55 3.82 -11.99
N ASN A 100 11.45 4.00 -11.03
CA ASN A 100 12.76 4.59 -11.25
C ASN A 100 12.60 5.94 -11.99
N ASP A 101 13.31 6.13 -13.11
CA ASP A 101 13.24 7.36 -13.91
C ASP A 101 12.10 7.35 -14.96
N LYS A 102 11.29 6.28 -15.01
CA LYS A 102 10.24 6.13 -16.02
C LYS A 102 8.88 6.50 -15.46
N LYS A 103 8.22 7.47 -16.09
CA LYS A 103 6.86 7.84 -15.71
C LYS A 103 5.90 6.66 -15.89
N ILE A 104 5.13 6.37 -14.86
CA ILE A 104 4.04 5.39 -14.93
C ILE A 104 2.88 6.01 -15.68
N ILE A 105 2.42 5.32 -16.71
CA ILE A 105 1.22 5.70 -17.47
C ILE A 105 0.20 4.59 -17.23
N PRO A 106 -0.90 4.88 -16.51
CA PRO A 106 -1.93 3.89 -16.27
C PRO A 106 -2.56 3.40 -17.57
N SER A 107 -2.86 2.11 -17.63
CA SER A 107 -3.54 1.51 -18.78
C SER A 107 -4.98 2.03 -18.89
N ASP A 108 -5.41 2.37 -20.10
CA ASP A 108 -6.81 2.67 -20.40
C ASP A 108 -7.65 1.40 -20.71
N ASN A 109 -7.03 0.25 -20.75
CA ASN A 109 -7.72 -1.02 -20.98
C ASN A 109 -8.56 -1.41 -19.76
N ILE A 110 -9.88 -1.41 -19.95
CA ILE A 110 -10.82 -1.86 -18.93
C ILE A 110 -10.91 -3.38 -19.01
N LYS A 111 -10.52 -4.08 -17.94
CA LYS A 111 -10.64 -5.54 -17.83
C LYS A 111 -11.92 -5.92 -17.09
N ASP A 112 -12.46 -7.10 -17.41
CA ASP A 112 -13.43 -7.77 -16.56
C ASP A 112 -12.71 -8.41 -15.35
N LYS A 113 -13.32 -8.39 -14.15
CA LYS A 113 -12.72 -9.00 -12.94
C LYS A 113 -12.37 -10.47 -13.17
N SER A 114 -13.16 -11.20 -13.98
CA SER A 114 -12.87 -12.59 -14.36
C SER A 114 -11.59 -12.76 -15.18
N GLN A 115 -10.96 -11.69 -15.64
CA GLN A 115 -9.67 -11.68 -16.32
C GLN A 115 -8.56 -11.03 -15.49
N ALA A 116 -8.92 -10.41 -14.37
CA ALA A 116 -8.02 -9.61 -13.55
C ALA A 116 -7.34 -10.43 -12.44
N ILE A 117 -6.17 -9.95 -12.03
CA ILE A 117 -5.39 -10.48 -10.88
C ILE A 117 -5.61 -9.54 -9.70
N LEU A 118 -6.05 -10.10 -8.58
CA LEU A 118 -6.14 -9.42 -7.29
C LEU A 118 -4.95 -9.80 -6.40
N ALA A 119 -4.29 -8.83 -5.81
CA ALA A 119 -3.45 -9.05 -4.63
C ALA A 119 -4.26 -8.79 -3.36
N THR A 120 -3.97 -9.55 -2.31
CA THR A 120 -4.64 -9.43 -1.00
C THR A 120 -3.74 -9.99 0.08
N GLY A 121 -4.12 -9.80 1.34
CA GLY A 121 -3.46 -10.37 2.51
C GLY A 121 -4.46 -10.85 3.55
N PHE A 122 -3.93 -11.52 4.57
CA PHE A 122 -4.61 -11.89 5.79
C PHE A 122 -4.05 -11.03 6.92
N SER A 123 -4.67 -9.88 7.15
CA SER A 123 -4.24 -9.00 8.24
C SER A 123 -4.25 -9.71 9.58
N SER A 124 -3.22 -9.48 10.39
CA SER A 124 -3.12 -9.99 11.77
C SER A 124 -4.27 -9.52 12.68
N TYR A 125 -5.01 -8.51 12.25
CA TYR A 125 -6.11 -7.87 13.00
C TYR A 125 -7.50 -8.29 12.54
N MET A 126 -7.61 -9.04 11.44
CA MET A 126 -8.89 -9.48 10.90
C MET A 126 -9.51 -10.57 11.78
N ASN A 127 -10.84 -10.53 11.91
CA ASN A 127 -11.58 -11.63 12.53
C ASN A 127 -11.73 -12.78 11.53
N TYR A 128 -11.16 -13.93 11.86
CA TYR A 128 -11.18 -15.15 11.04
C TYR A 128 -12.27 -16.15 11.47
N ASP A 129 -13.37 -15.68 12.04
CA ASP A 129 -14.54 -16.52 12.22
C ASP A 129 -15.20 -16.86 10.87
N LYS A 130 -16.25 -17.68 10.90
CA LYS A 130 -16.93 -18.14 9.69
C LYS A 130 -17.46 -17.00 8.84
N ASP A 131 -18.02 -15.98 9.47
CA ASP A 131 -18.65 -14.85 8.76
C ASP A 131 -17.57 -13.94 8.14
N GLY A 132 -16.49 -13.65 8.86
CA GLY A 132 -15.33 -12.91 8.34
C GLY A 132 -14.66 -13.62 7.16
N LEU A 133 -14.51 -14.94 7.22
CA LEU A 133 -13.98 -15.73 6.10
C LEU A 133 -14.95 -15.74 4.89
N MET A 134 -16.25 -15.81 5.11
CA MET A 134 -17.24 -15.73 4.02
C MET A 134 -17.24 -14.36 3.36
N GLU A 135 -17.13 -13.28 4.15
CA GLU A 135 -16.97 -11.92 3.63
C GLU A 135 -15.70 -11.82 2.76
N PHE A 136 -14.56 -12.32 3.27
CA PHE A 136 -13.31 -12.33 2.52
C PHE A 136 -13.45 -13.08 1.18
N ILE A 137 -13.97 -14.30 1.19
CA ILE A 137 -14.19 -15.10 -0.04
C ILE A 137 -15.10 -14.36 -1.03
N SER A 138 -16.18 -13.73 -0.54
CA SER A 138 -17.10 -12.97 -1.39
C SER A 138 -16.40 -11.82 -2.12
N ASN A 139 -15.41 -11.18 -1.50
CA ASN A 139 -14.66 -10.08 -2.10
C ASN A 139 -13.64 -10.53 -3.16
N ILE A 140 -13.15 -11.78 -3.09
CA ILE A 140 -12.05 -12.24 -3.95
C ILE A 140 -12.48 -13.20 -5.06
N GLN A 141 -13.62 -13.87 -4.92
CA GLN A 141 -14.06 -14.96 -5.83
C GLN A 141 -14.35 -14.54 -7.28
N GLU A 142 -14.55 -13.25 -7.52
CA GLU A 142 -14.85 -12.72 -8.87
C GLU A 142 -13.58 -12.57 -9.72
N PHE A 143 -12.41 -12.59 -9.11
CA PHE A 143 -11.14 -12.39 -9.80
C PHE A 143 -10.60 -13.69 -10.40
N LYS A 144 -9.90 -13.57 -11.54
CA LYS A 144 -9.28 -14.72 -12.23
C LYS A 144 -8.24 -15.45 -11.40
N LYS A 145 -7.40 -14.70 -10.71
CA LYS A 145 -6.31 -15.21 -9.86
C LYS A 145 -6.09 -14.31 -8.67
N ILE A 146 -5.72 -14.92 -7.56
CA ILE A 146 -5.37 -14.24 -6.32
C ILE A 146 -3.86 -14.35 -6.09
N ARG A 147 -3.26 -13.31 -5.53
CA ARG A 147 -1.86 -13.27 -5.07
C ARG A 147 -1.81 -12.88 -3.60
N LEU A 148 -1.08 -13.63 -2.82
CA LEU A 148 -0.74 -13.33 -1.43
C LEU A 148 0.76 -13.04 -1.42
N LEU A 149 1.13 -11.76 -1.56
CA LEU A 149 2.54 -11.38 -1.67
C LEU A 149 3.21 -11.24 -0.31
N GLY A 150 2.43 -11.02 0.76
CA GLY A 150 2.96 -10.78 2.10
C GLY A 150 3.65 -9.42 2.26
N SER A 151 3.34 -8.47 1.37
CA SER A 151 3.77 -7.08 1.37
C SER A 151 2.65 -6.26 0.73
N ALA A 152 2.04 -5.39 1.51
CA ALA A 152 0.95 -4.53 1.05
C ALA A 152 1.48 -3.38 0.19
N ALA A 153 2.58 -2.78 0.60
CA ALA A 153 3.21 -1.70 -0.15
C ALA A 153 3.62 -2.16 -1.55
N LEU A 154 4.27 -3.33 -1.69
CA LEU A 154 4.59 -3.89 -3.01
C LEU A 154 3.33 -4.22 -3.82
N SER A 155 2.27 -4.73 -3.17
CA SER A 155 1.01 -5.01 -3.85
C SER A 155 0.42 -3.74 -4.47
N LEU A 156 0.39 -2.63 -3.74
CA LEU A 156 -0.08 -1.32 -4.21
C LEU A 156 0.82 -0.74 -5.30
N ALA A 157 2.14 -0.84 -5.15
CA ALA A 157 3.11 -0.44 -6.17
C ALA A 157 2.91 -1.21 -7.49
N TYR A 158 2.60 -2.50 -7.39
CA TYR A 158 2.34 -3.34 -8.57
C TYR A 158 0.99 -3.04 -9.21
N VAL A 159 -0.01 -2.61 -8.44
CA VAL A 159 -1.25 -2.07 -9.03
C VAL A 159 -0.97 -0.75 -9.75
N ALA A 160 -0.21 0.15 -9.14
CA ALA A 160 0.14 1.44 -9.72
C ALA A 160 0.84 1.30 -11.08
N CYS A 161 1.77 0.34 -11.23
CA CYS A 161 2.48 0.11 -12.49
C CYS A 161 1.81 -0.91 -13.43
N GLY A 162 0.63 -1.46 -13.08
CA GLY A 162 -0.15 -2.36 -13.92
C GLY A 162 0.32 -3.81 -13.96
N ARG A 163 1.21 -4.24 -13.06
CA ARG A 163 1.61 -5.66 -12.90
C ARG A 163 0.50 -6.51 -12.28
N ILE A 164 -0.33 -5.88 -11.43
CA ILE A 164 -1.51 -6.44 -10.77
C ILE A 164 -2.67 -5.50 -11.07
N ASP A 165 -3.89 -6.03 -11.14
CA ASP A 165 -5.05 -5.26 -11.56
C ASP A 165 -5.83 -4.68 -10.39
N ALA A 166 -5.75 -5.30 -9.21
CA ALA A 166 -6.47 -4.85 -8.02
C ALA A 166 -5.75 -5.25 -6.72
N TYR A 167 -6.06 -4.53 -5.65
CA TYR A 167 -5.68 -4.86 -4.28
C TYR A 167 -6.85 -4.68 -3.33
N TYR A 168 -7.01 -5.61 -2.39
CA TYR A 168 -8.01 -5.52 -1.32
C TYR A 168 -7.43 -6.08 -0.03
N GLU A 169 -7.51 -5.31 1.04
CA GLU A 169 -7.21 -5.78 2.39
C GLU A 169 -8.01 -4.99 3.43
N LYS A 170 -8.41 -5.68 4.52
CA LYS A 170 -9.17 -5.13 5.63
C LYS A 170 -8.34 -5.21 6.90
N ASP A 171 -8.50 -4.23 7.77
CA ASP A 171 -7.80 -4.13 9.06
C ASP A 171 -6.27 -4.10 8.93
N ILE A 172 -5.75 -3.53 7.85
CA ILE A 172 -4.32 -3.32 7.62
C ILE A 172 -3.84 -2.03 8.30
N ALA A 173 -2.56 -1.94 8.65
CA ALA A 173 -2.02 -0.75 9.27
C ALA A 173 -1.79 0.39 8.24
N ILE A 174 -1.82 1.65 8.72
CA ILE A 174 -1.70 2.81 7.83
C ILE A 174 -0.31 2.89 7.17
N TRP A 175 0.75 2.51 7.86
CA TRP A 175 2.11 2.55 7.31
C TRP A 175 2.33 1.56 6.17
N ASP A 176 1.64 0.42 6.15
CA ASP A 176 1.70 -0.57 5.06
C ASP A 176 1.11 -0.02 3.74
N VAL A 177 0.21 0.98 3.81
CA VAL A 177 -0.55 1.43 2.65
C VAL A 177 -0.36 2.91 2.28
N ALA A 178 0.16 3.74 3.19
CA ALA A 178 0.21 5.19 3.01
C ALA A 178 0.98 5.62 1.74
N ALA A 179 2.16 5.05 1.51
CA ALA A 179 2.96 5.38 0.31
C ALA A 179 2.28 4.89 -0.97
N GLY A 180 1.70 3.69 -0.92
CA GLY A 180 0.92 3.14 -2.04
C GLY A 180 -0.28 4.01 -2.41
N ILE A 181 -1.03 4.50 -1.42
CA ILE A 181 -2.15 5.43 -1.64
C ILE A 181 -1.66 6.72 -2.30
N ALA A 182 -0.56 7.31 -1.82
CA ALA A 182 -0.01 8.52 -2.41
C ALA A 182 0.42 8.33 -3.88
N ILE A 183 1.05 7.19 -4.20
CA ILE A 183 1.41 6.83 -5.58
C ILE A 183 0.16 6.66 -6.46
N LEU A 184 -0.86 5.96 -5.96
CA LEU A 184 -2.12 5.75 -6.70
C LEU A 184 -2.86 7.06 -6.94
N GLU A 185 -2.94 7.93 -5.94
CA GLU A 185 -3.58 9.23 -6.06
C GLU A 185 -2.86 10.14 -7.06
N SER A 186 -1.52 10.06 -7.13
CA SER A 186 -0.72 10.80 -8.09
C SER A 186 -0.98 10.40 -9.55
N LEU A 187 -1.52 9.20 -9.80
CA LEU A 187 -1.91 8.74 -11.14
C LEU A 187 -3.28 9.27 -11.59
N GLY A 188 -4.18 9.61 -10.67
CA GLY A 188 -5.45 10.32 -10.93
C GLY A 188 -6.54 9.52 -11.64
N ASN A 189 -6.29 8.27 -12.04
CA ASN A 189 -7.24 7.46 -12.82
C ASN A 189 -7.41 6.01 -12.32
N ILE A 190 -6.86 5.70 -11.16
CA ILE A 190 -7.10 4.44 -10.47
C ILE A 190 -8.19 4.68 -9.42
N THR A 191 -9.24 3.87 -9.46
CA THR A 191 -10.31 3.94 -8.46
C THR A 191 -9.84 3.26 -7.19
N TYR A 192 -9.93 3.94 -6.06
CA TYR A 192 -9.72 3.32 -4.78
C TYR A 192 -10.77 3.76 -3.76
N SER A 193 -11.06 2.90 -2.80
CA SER A 193 -11.79 3.23 -1.59
C SER A 193 -10.89 2.99 -0.40
N PHE A 194 -10.88 3.94 0.50
CA PHE A 194 -10.05 3.91 1.69
C PHE A 194 -10.88 4.36 2.88
N PHE A 195 -10.87 3.56 3.92
CA PHE A 195 -11.48 3.88 5.20
C PHE A 195 -10.45 3.61 6.29
N GLN A 196 -10.24 4.58 7.15
CA GLN A 196 -9.31 4.50 8.26
C GLN A 196 -10.06 4.67 9.58
N ASN A 197 -9.79 3.78 10.53
CA ASN A 197 -10.17 3.90 11.91
C ASN A 197 -8.91 3.84 12.78
N GLU A 198 -8.51 4.97 13.35
CA GLU A 198 -7.23 5.13 14.05
C GLU A 198 -6.04 4.78 13.16
N LEU A 199 -5.37 3.65 13.44
CA LEU A 199 -4.21 3.16 12.69
C LEU A 199 -4.55 1.99 11.76
N LYS A 200 -5.81 1.55 11.71
CA LYS A 200 -6.26 0.44 10.87
C LYS A 200 -7.03 0.96 9.67
N CYS A 201 -6.84 0.30 8.56
CA CYS A 201 -7.40 0.70 7.29
C CYS A 201 -8.16 -0.45 6.62
N LEU A 202 -9.19 -0.10 5.87
CA LEU A 202 -9.73 -0.94 4.80
C LEU A 202 -9.36 -0.25 3.50
N ILE A 203 -8.73 -0.98 2.61
CA ILE A 203 -8.36 -0.47 1.29
C ILE A 203 -8.84 -1.41 0.18
N ARG A 204 -9.41 -0.83 -0.86
CA ARG A 204 -9.74 -1.51 -2.11
C ARG A 204 -9.30 -0.63 -3.26
N VAL A 205 -8.50 -1.18 -4.14
CA VAL A 205 -7.96 -0.52 -5.32
C VAL A 205 -8.29 -1.35 -6.54
N GLU A 206 -8.80 -0.71 -7.58
CA GLU A 206 -9.11 -1.38 -8.85
C GLU A 206 -8.64 -0.49 -10.01
N ASN A 207 -7.82 -1.06 -10.88
CA ASN A 207 -7.34 -0.40 -12.09
C ASN A 207 -8.37 -0.57 -13.21
N LYS A 208 -9.36 0.32 -13.31
CA LYS A 208 -10.42 0.34 -14.34
C LYS A 208 -11.01 -1.05 -14.64
N LEU A 209 -11.61 -1.69 -13.63
CA LEU A 209 -12.28 -2.97 -13.78
C LEU A 209 -13.79 -2.79 -14.03
N LYS A 210 -14.38 -3.63 -14.89
CA LYS A 210 -15.83 -3.72 -15.06
C LYS A 210 -16.43 -4.62 -13.99
N GLU A 211 -17.54 -4.19 -13.41
CA GLU A 211 -18.37 -5.06 -12.58
C GLU A 211 -19.24 -5.98 -13.45
N LYS A 212 -19.52 -7.19 -12.94
CA LYS A 212 -20.31 -8.21 -13.68
C LYS A 212 -21.71 -7.75 -14.12
N ASN A 213 -22.26 -6.70 -13.50
CA ASN A 213 -23.62 -6.22 -13.79
C ASN A 213 -23.72 -5.30 -15.01
N ASP A 214 -22.60 -4.77 -15.53
CA ASP A 214 -22.59 -3.91 -16.72
C ASP A 214 -22.79 -4.70 -18.04
N ILE A 215 -22.78 -6.03 -18.00
CA ILE A 215 -22.93 -6.90 -19.19
C ILE A 215 -24.40 -7.12 -19.58
N ARG A 216 -25.39 -6.69 -18.75
CA ARG A 216 -26.82 -6.88 -19.05
C ARG A 216 -27.51 -5.69 -19.71
N ALA A 217 -26.79 -4.66 -20.10
CA ALA A 217 -27.35 -3.42 -20.67
C ALA A 217 -26.97 -3.18 -22.15
N ASN A 218 -26.69 -4.25 -22.94
CA ASN A 218 -26.59 -4.16 -24.41
C ASN A 218 -27.36 -5.30 -25.09
#